data_058dd7254f3c6bed5e403adfa92d12de
#
_entry.id   058dd7254f3c6bed5e403adfa92d12de
#
_cell.length_a   1.000
_cell.length_b   1.000
_cell.length_c   1.000
_cell.angle_alpha   90.00
_cell.angle_beta   90.00
_cell.angle_gamma   90.00
#
_symmetry.space_group_name_H-M   'P 1'
#
loop_
_entity.id
_entity.type
_entity.pdbx_description
1 polymer ?
#
loop_
_entity_poly.entity_id
_entity_poly.type
_entity_poly.pdbx_seq_one_letter_code
_entity_poly.pdbx_strand_id
1 'polypeptide(L)'
;MGQCGAACDTIVWITGATQGLGSGLARTCPHADAHVINLSRSPHPDLENVTFDLTRPDTWGSVRESFRRHLAGFTGSRAIFIHNAYFSSGTGFAGEVDEEQYYSAVLGNAAAPLVLADWFLREVKPGYESGLVLISSAAARMPFEGNSVYGAAKAGVEQWVRVVRRERARRGTGPWVVAVRPGFVDSPSLRKVAALDPHTYPISPAIREGIDNGETLTPDEAARQIWAALPPAGDESVLLFGAPPSGVDAKGRPRQAAG
;
A
#
# COMPACT_ATOMS: atom_id res chain seq x y z
N MET A 1 4.34 21.05 17.45
CA MET A 1 3.28 20.28 18.13
C MET A 1 1.94 20.78 17.60
N GLY A 2 1.50 20.28 16.45
CA GLY A 2 0.21 20.62 15.87
C GLY A 2 -0.83 19.64 16.40
N GLN A 3 -1.44 19.94 17.52
CA GLN A 3 -2.71 19.33 17.85
C GLN A 3 -3.71 19.79 16.79
N CYS A 4 -4.49 18.87 16.24
CA CYS A 4 -5.70 19.18 15.49
C CYS A 4 -6.66 19.92 16.46
N GLY A 5 -6.38 21.17 16.71
CA GLY A 5 -7.24 22.09 17.45
C GLY A 5 -8.28 22.62 16.50
N ALA A 6 -9.52 22.21 16.69
CA ALA A 6 -10.73 22.61 15.99
C ALA A 6 -10.77 22.34 14.48
N ALA A 7 -11.45 21.26 14.11
CA ALA A 7 -12.15 21.02 12.84
C ALA A 7 -11.30 20.68 11.61
N CYS A 8 -10.45 19.65 11.66
CA CYS A 8 -10.21 18.93 10.43
C CYS A 8 -11.40 17.99 10.18
N ASP A 9 -12.02 18.11 9.01
CA ASP A 9 -13.17 17.29 8.62
C ASP A 9 -12.75 15.87 8.21
N THR A 10 -11.52 15.71 7.78
CA THR A 10 -10.96 14.42 7.30
C THR A 10 -9.59 14.15 7.92
N ILE A 11 -9.37 12.93 8.41
CA ILE A 11 -8.04 12.44 8.82
C ILE A 11 -7.61 11.31 7.88
N VAL A 12 -6.35 11.36 7.41
CA VAL A 12 -5.78 10.36 6.52
C VAL A 12 -4.42 9.91 7.04
N TRP A 13 -4.27 8.64 7.36
CA TRP A 13 -2.98 8.02 7.64
C TRP A 13 -2.45 7.33 6.40
N ILE A 14 -1.20 7.60 6.04
CA ILE A 14 -0.54 6.96 4.89
C ILE A 14 0.79 6.37 5.33
N THR A 15 0.95 5.04 5.18
CA THR A 15 2.27 4.47 5.40
C THR A 15 3.18 4.76 4.21
N GLY A 16 4.36 5.37 4.49
CA GLY A 16 5.34 5.71 3.46
C GLY A 16 4.94 6.88 2.57
N ALA A 17 4.45 7.98 3.15
CA ALA A 17 4.06 9.18 2.42
C ALA A 17 5.23 10.02 1.88
N THR A 18 6.49 9.62 2.11
CA THR A 18 7.69 10.42 1.78
C THR A 18 8.15 10.28 0.33
N GLN A 19 7.74 9.23 -0.40
CA GLN A 19 8.17 8.98 -1.78
C GLN A 19 7.17 8.14 -2.57
N GLY A 20 7.34 8.09 -3.89
CA GLY A 20 6.57 7.24 -4.80
C GLY A 20 5.07 7.45 -4.65
N LEU A 21 4.28 6.37 -4.77
CA LEU A 21 2.83 6.42 -4.69
C LEU A 21 2.32 7.06 -3.38
N GLY A 22 2.96 6.76 -2.24
CA GLY A 22 2.56 7.33 -0.95
C GLY A 22 2.66 8.86 -0.91
N SER A 23 3.72 9.42 -1.49
CA SER A 23 3.89 10.87 -1.64
C SER A 23 2.84 11.46 -2.60
N GLY A 24 2.54 10.76 -3.71
CA GLY A 24 1.45 11.13 -4.61
C GLY A 24 0.10 11.16 -3.89
N LEU A 25 -0.22 10.13 -3.11
CA LEU A 25 -1.46 10.06 -2.32
C LEU A 25 -1.59 11.22 -1.32
N ALA A 26 -0.49 11.61 -0.67
CA ALA A 26 -0.49 12.73 0.25
C ALA A 26 -0.72 14.08 -0.48
N ARG A 27 0.01 14.33 -1.57
CA ARG A 27 -0.11 15.59 -2.34
C ARG A 27 -1.45 15.76 -3.05
N THR A 28 -2.03 14.68 -3.52
CA THR A 28 -3.26 14.70 -4.32
C THR A 28 -4.52 14.36 -3.53
N CYS A 29 -4.44 14.35 -2.20
CA CYS A 29 -5.59 14.14 -1.34
C CYS A 29 -6.71 15.12 -1.73
N PRO A 30 -7.91 14.66 -2.09
CA PRO A 30 -8.97 15.53 -2.61
C PRO A 30 -9.72 16.31 -1.52
N HIS A 31 -9.41 16.04 -0.26
CA HIS A 31 -10.07 16.66 0.88
C HIS A 31 -9.25 17.87 1.34
N ALA A 32 -9.71 19.08 1.06
CA ALA A 32 -8.96 20.33 1.27
C ALA A 32 -8.51 20.52 2.74
N ASP A 33 -9.34 20.07 3.71
CA ASP A 33 -9.09 20.22 5.13
C ASP A 33 -8.57 18.90 5.77
N ALA A 34 -7.97 18.01 4.96
CA ALA A 34 -7.47 16.76 5.46
C ALA A 34 -6.23 16.94 6.33
N HIS A 35 -6.27 16.37 7.54
CA HIS A 35 -5.08 16.16 8.34
C HIS A 35 -4.40 14.86 7.88
N VAL A 36 -3.35 15.01 7.09
CA VAL A 36 -2.59 13.87 6.56
C VAL A 36 -1.43 13.54 7.49
N ILE A 37 -1.33 12.28 7.89
CA ILE A 37 -0.32 11.78 8.83
C ILE A 37 0.58 10.79 8.09
N ASN A 38 1.87 11.06 8.06
CA ASN A 38 2.89 10.19 7.52
C ASN A 38 3.30 9.13 8.56
N LEU A 39 3.10 7.88 8.22
CA LEU A 39 3.56 6.74 9.02
C LEU A 39 4.78 6.14 8.34
N SER A 40 5.99 6.44 8.79
CA SER A 40 7.21 5.92 8.17
C SER A 40 8.45 6.10 9.04
N ARG A 41 9.58 5.54 8.60
CA ARG A 41 10.89 5.72 9.25
C ARG A 41 11.43 7.14 9.07
N SER A 42 11.15 7.74 7.92
CA SER A 42 11.66 9.07 7.56
C SER A 42 10.55 10.11 7.70
N PRO A 43 10.84 11.26 8.34
CA PRO A 43 9.85 12.31 8.46
C PRO A 43 9.53 12.94 7.09
N HIS A 44 8.29 13.37 6.92
CA HIS A 44 7.86 14.26 5.84
C HIS A 44 7.89 15.71 6.37
N PRO A 45 8.42 16.69 5.61
CA PRO A 45 8.59 18.07 6.12
C PRO A 45 7.27 18.75 6.49
N ASP A 46 6.20 18.48 5.76
CA ASP A 46 4.93 19.23 5.84
C ASP A 46 3.80 18.46 6.51
N LEU A 47 4.03 17.21 6.94
CA LEU A 47 3.00 16.35 7.52
C LEU A 47 3.28 16.04 8.99
N GLU A 48 2.25 15.71 9.74
CA GLU A 48 2.46 15.05 11.03
C GLU A 48 3.15 13.71 10.81
N ASN A 49 4.14 13.42 11.64
CA ASN A 49 4.97 12.22 11.50
C ASN A 49 4.82 11.27 12.70
N VAL A 50 4.56 10.02 12.39
CA VAL A 50 4.63 8.91 13.33
C VAL A 50 5.71 7.94 12.88
N THR A 51 6.78 7.85 13.66
CA THR A 51 7.92 6.98 13.32
C THR A 51 7.58 5.53 13.62
N PHE A 52 7.71 4.67 12.60
CA PHE A 52 7.63 3.22 12.74
C PHE A 52 8.41 2.53 11.62
N ASP A 53 8.78 1.28 11.84
CA ASP A 53 9.43 0.43 10.85
C ASP A 53 8.61 -0.85 10.62
N LEU A 54 8.32 -1.15 9.36
CA LEU A 54 7.56 -2.35 8.95
C LEU A 54 8.21 -3.66 9.44
N THR A 55 9.55 -3.68 9.53
CA THR A 55 10.32 -4.86 9.91
C THR A 55 10.55 -4.98 11.42
N ARG A 56 10.09 -3.99 12.19
CA ARG A 56 10.28 -3.91 13.64
C ARG A 56 8.95 -3.84 14.38
N PRO A 57 8.36 -4.99 14.78
CA PRO A 57 7.06 -5.04 15.46
C PRO A 57 6.99 -4.23 16.75
N ASP A 58 8.12 -4.07 17.46
CA ASP A 58 8.24 -3.23 18.66
C ASP A 58 7.90 -1.76 18.40
N THR A 59 8.03 -1.29 17.16
CA THR A 59 7.72 0.09 16.76
C THR A 59 6.25 0.31 16.34
N TRP A 60 5.50 -0.76 16.05
CA TRP A 60 4.14 -0.64 15.48
C TRP A 60 3.14 -0.03 16.46
N GLY A 61 3.40 -0.16 17.75
CA GLY A 61 2.57 0.43 18.81
C GLY A 61 2.35 1.93 18.65
N SER A 62 3.31 2.67 18.08
CA SER A 62 3.20 4.11 17.81
C SER A 62 2.08 4.42 16.80
N VAL A 63 1.88 3.56 15.81
CA VAL A 63 0.80 3.69 14.81
C VAL A 63 -0.57 3.48 15.48
N ARG A 64 -0.72 2.43 16.30
CA ARG A 64 -1.96 2.19 17.05
C ARG A 64 -2.29 3.36 17.97
N GLU A 65 -1.29 3.90 18.67
CA GLU A 65 -1.46 5.05 19.53
C GLU A 65 -1.89 6.30 18.75
N SER A 66 -1.35 6.49 17.53
CA SER A 66 -1.81 7.56 16.64
C SER A 66 -3.28 7.40 16.27
N PHE A 67 -3.74 6.21 15.87
CA PHE A 67 -5.16 5.97 15.60
C PHE A 67 -6.01 6.32 16.82
N ARG A 68 -5.66 5.77 17.99
CA ARG A 68 -6.40 5.99 19.22
C ARG A 68 -6.49 7.45 19.62
N ARG A 69 -5.37 8.18 19.56
CA ARG A 69 -5.29 9.59 19.95
C ARG A 69 -6.18 10.47 19.07
N HIS A 70 -6.10 10.30 17.74
CA HIS A 70 -6.83 11.13 16.81
C HIS A 70 -8.32 10.77 16.72
N LEU A 71 -8.68 9.51 16.95
CA LEU A 71 -10.08 9.06 16.89
C LEU A 71 -10.82 9.19 18.24
N ALA A 72 -10.11 9.47 19.35
CA ALA A 72 -10.71 9.54 20.69
C ALA A 72 -11.78 10.62 20.84
N GLY A 73 -11.72 11.69 20.10
CA GLY A 73 -12.70 12.78 20.15
C GLY A 73 -13.01 13.33 18.76
N PHE A 74 -12.84 12.50 17.75
CA PHE A 74 -13.00 12.94 16.36
C PHE A 74 -14.46 13.24 16.04
N THR A 75 -14.71 14.47 15.59
CA THR A 75 -16.03 15.01 15.23
C THR A 75 -16.13 15.35 13.74
N GLY A 76 -15.07 15.07 12.96
CA GLY A 76 -15.09 15.26 11.51
C GLY A 76 -15.93 14.21 10.79
N SER A 77 -16.01 14.32 9.48
CA SER A 77 -16.85 13.45 8.64
C SER A 77 -16.15 12.18 8.16
N ARG A 78 -14.78 12.13 8.17
CA ARG A 78 -14.07 11.02 7.49
C ARG A 78 -12.74 10.66 8.14
N ALA A 79 -12.48 9.35 8.25
CA ALA A 79 -11.20 8.79 8.70
C ALA A 79 -10.74 7.68 7.74
N ILE A 80 -9.57 7.85 7.11
CA ILE A 80 -9.05 6.90 6.11
C ILE A 80 -7.65 6.43 6.51
N PHE A 81 -7.41 5.12 6.48
CA PHE A 81 -6.08 4.56 6.58
C PHE A 81 -5.66 3.91 5.27
N ILE A 82 -4.51 4.33 4.72
CA ILE A 82 -3.91 3.79 3.50
C ILE A 82 -2.58 3.12 3.85
N HIS A 83 -2.57 1.79 3.84
CA HIS A 83 -1.32 1.04 3.96
C HIS A 83 -0.68 0.89 2.58
N ASN A 84 0.31 1.75 2.31
CA ASN A 84 1.04 1.80 1.04
C ASN A 84 2.46 1.25 1.13
N ALA A 85 3.17 1.48 2.23
CA ALA A 85 4.55 1.08 2.38
C ALA A 85 4.76 -0.44 2.26
N TYR A 86 5.93 -0.82 1.75
CA TYR A 86 6.36 -2.21 1.71
C TYR A 86 7.88 -2.32 1.90
N PHE A 87 8.35 -3.49 2.28
CA PHE A 87 9.77 -3.80 2.36
C PHE A 87 10.26 -4.33 1.01
N SER A 88 11.20 -3.64 0.39
CA SER A 88 11.62 -3.85 -1.01
C SER A 88 12.83 -4.77 -1.17
N SER A 89 13.32 -5.40 -0.10
CA SER A 89 14.38 -6.41 -0.14
C SER A 89 13.82 -7.82 0.04
N GLY A 90 14.65 -8.84 -0.03
CA GLY A 90 14.20 -10.24 0.04
C GLY A 90 13.71 -10.77 -1.31
N THR A 91 14.23 -10.21 -2.41
CA THR A 91 14.03 -10.72 -3.78
C THR A 91 15.11 -11.74 -4.12
N GLY A 92 14.72 -12.80 -4.82
CA GLY A 92 15.55 -13.94 -5.19
C GLY A 92 14.74 -15.23 -5.18
N PHE A 93 15.31 -16.33 -5.68
CA PHE A 93 14.63 -17.62 -5.67
C PHE A 93 14.46 -18.14 -4.23
N ALA A 94 13.34 -18.82 -3.99
CA ALA A 94 13.03 -19.36 -2.67
C ALA A 94 14.12 -20.38 -2.25
N GLY A 95 14.67 -20.20 -1.05
CA GLY A 95 15.79 -20.98 -0.53
C GLY A 95 17.18 -20.38 -0.80
N GLU A 96 17.26 -19.30 -1.62
CA GLU A 96 18.53 -18.63 -1.96
C GLU A 96 18.63 -17.22 -1.40
N VAL A 97 17.51 -16.66 -0.93
CA VAL A 97 17.46 -15.34 -0.31
C VAL A 97 18.08 -15.41 1.09
N ASP A 98 18.84 -14.38 1.44
CA ASP A 98 19.35 -14.19 2.81
C ASP A 98 18.22 -14.30 3.84
N GLU A 99 18.43 -15.07 4.90
CA GLU A 99 17.40 -15.45 5.87
C GLU A 99 16.84 -14.21 6.61
N GLU A 100 17.68 -13.27 6.99
CA GLU A 100 17.26 -12.06 7.71
C GLU A 100 16.41 -11.15 6.79
N GLN A 101 16.81 -11.02 5.52
CA GLN A 101 16.04 -10.28 4.53
C GLN A 101 14.70 -10.95 4.24
N TYR A 102 14.67 -12.28 4.15
CA TYR A 102 13.44 -13.04 3.93
C TYR A 102 12.48 -12.86 5.12
N TYR A 103 12.99 -13.02 6.35
CA TYR A 103 12.21 -12.80 7.56
C TYR A 103 11.65 -11.36 7.64
N SER A 104 12.48 -10.37 7.38
CA SER A 104 12.07 -8.96 7.31
C SER A 104 11.00 -8.71 6.24
N ALA A 105 11.10 -9.39 5.09
CA ALA A 105 10.09 -9.29 4.04
C ALA A 105 8.74 -9.89 4.46
N VAL A 106 8.74 -11.00 5.21
CA VAL A 106 7.51 -11.58 5.78
C VAL A 106 6.88 -10.62 6.79
N LEU A 107 7.67 -10.09 7.72
CA LEU A 107 7.18 -9.12 8.70
C LEU A 107 6.60 -7.86 8.02
N GLY A 108 7.39 -7.24 7.15
CA GLY A 108 7.03 -5.95 6.55
C GLY A 108 5.90 -6.04 5.52
N ASN A 109 5.80 -7.15 4.77
CA ASN A 109 4.86 -7.23 3.67
C ASN A 109 3.62 -8.08 3.98
N ALA A 110 3.71 -9.04 4.90
CA ALA A 110 2.58 -9.88 5.27
C ALA A 110 2.00 -9.53 6.64
N ALA A 111 2.83 -9.43 7.68
CA ALA A 111 2.35 -9.22 9.05
C ALA A 111 1.93 -7.77 9.31
N ALA A 112 2.79 -6.80 9.01
CA ALA A 112 2.53 -5.39 9.30
C ALA A 112 1.21 -4.88 8.70
N PRO A 113 0.90 -5.07 7.39
CA PRO A 113 -0.34 -4.58 6.83
C PRO A 113 -1.58 -5.14 7.52
N LEU A 114 -1.58 -6.41 7.90
CA LEU A 114 -2.75 -7.05 8.52
C LEU A 114 -2.93 -6.60 9.97
N VAL A 115 -1.85 -6.49 10.73
CA VAL A 115 -1.89 -6.04 12.13
C VAL A 115 -2.31 -4.58 12.22
N LEU A 116 -1.72 -3.70 11.42
CA LEU A 116 -2.07 -2.28 11.41
C LEU A 116 -3.51 -2.05 10.94
N ALA A 117 -3.95 -2.82 9.94
CA ALA A 117 -5.33 -2.79 9.46
C ALA A 117 -6.32 -3.22 10.56
N ASP A 118 -6.07 -4.32 11.28
CA ASP A 118 -6.89 -4.76 12.39
C ASP A 118 -6.96 -3.70 13.51
N TRP A 119 -5.83 -3.07 13.84
CA TRP A 119 -5.82 -2.00 14.84
C TRP A 119 -6.65 -0.79 14.41
N PHE A 120 -6.56 -0.37 13.14
CA PHE A 120 -7.42 0.70 12.64
C PHE A 120 -8.91 0.34 12.78
N LEU A 121 -9.28 -0.88 12.36
CA LEU A 121 -10.66 -1.37 12.47
C LEU A 121 -11.19 -1.43 13.93
N ARG A 122 -10.30 -1.57 14.90
CA ARG A 122 -10.67 -1.56 16.35
C ARG A 122 -10.88 -0.16 16.89
N GLU A 123 -10.16 0.83 16.37
CA GLU A 123 -10.18 2.19 16.91
C GLU A 123 -11.27 3.08 16.24
N VAL A 124 -11.73 2.75 15.03
CA VAL A 124 -12.82 3.49 14.37
C VAL A 124 -14.16 3.29 15.09
N LYS A 125 -14.96 4.36 15.10
CA LYS A 125 -16.27 4.40 15.77
C LYS A 125 -17.38 4.74 14.78
N PRO A 126 -18.65 4.42 15.09
CA PRO A 126 -19.79 4.95 14.35
C PRO A 126 -19.84 6.49 14.43
N GLY A 127 -20.45 7.12 13.44
CA GLY A 127 -20.70 8.57 13.42
C GLY A 127 -19.95 9.33 12.32
N TYR A 128 -18.97 8.73 11.68
CA TYR A 128 -18.24 9.27 10.53
C TYR A 128 -17.94 8.17 9.51
N GLU A 129 -17.73 8.57 8.26
CA GLU A 129 -17.26 7.65 7.23
C GLU A 129 -15.85 7.15 7.58
N SER A 130 -15.62 5.86 7.49
CA SER A 130 -14.29 5.31 7.70
C SER A 130 -13.89 4.34 6.59
N GLY A 131 -12.62 4.41 6.17
CA GLY A 131 -12.08 3.67 5.06
C GLY A 131 -10.72 3.07 5.31
N LEU A 132 -10.50 1.86 4.78
CA LEU A 132 -9.24 1.14 4.83
C LEU A 132 -8.80 0.73 3.42
N VAL A 133 -7.65 1.22 3.01
CA VAL A 133 -7.03 0.90 1.73
C VAL A 133 -5.73 0.13 1.95
N LEU A 134 -5.61 -1.05 1.36
CA LEU A 134 -4.37 -1.83 1.36
C LEU A 134 -3.80 -1.88 -0.06
N ILE A 135 -2.62 -1.28 -0.26
CA ILE A 135 -1.97 -1.33 -1.58
C ILE A 135 -1.44 -2.74 -1.84
N SER A 136 -2.01 -3.36 -2.86
CA SER A 136 -1.65 -4.66 -3.41
C SER A 136 -0.73 -4.50 -4.63
N SER A 137 -0.61 -5.55 -5.43
CA SER A 137 0.24 -5.59 -6.63
C SER A 137 -0.28 -6.64 -7.60
N ALA A 138 0.12 -6.55 -8.86
CA ALA A 138 -0.05 -7.62 -9.85
C ALA A 138 0.55 -8.96 -9.35
N ALA A 139 1.62 -8.91 -8.53
CA ALA A 139 2.24 -10.08 -7.90
C ALA A 139 1.29 -10.90 -7.02
N ALA A 140 0.14 -10.36 -6.59
CA ALA A 140 -0.90 -11.12 -5.90
C ALA A 140 -1.56 -12.20 -6.79
N ARG A 141 -1.42 -12.11 -8.11
CA ARG A 141 -2.02 -13.03 -9.09
C ARG A 141 -1.03 -13.58 -10.10
N MET A 142 0.02 -12.82 -10.40
CA MET A 142 1.04 -13.17 -11.38
C MET A 142 2.26 -13.74 -10.65
N PRO A 143 2.68 -14.97 -10.94
CA PRO A 143 3.80 -15.62 -10.27
C PRO A 143 5.13 -15.13 -10.85
N PHE A 144 5.56 -13.95 -10.45
CA PHE A 144 6.88 -13.43 -10.81
C PHE A 144 7.98 -14.21 -10.09
N GLU A 145 8.87 -14.84 -10.85
CA GLU A 145 10.02 -15.57 -10.33
C GLU A 145 10.95 -14.62 -9.54
N GLY A 146 11.52 -15.12 -8.45
CA GLY A 146 12.32 -14.31 -7.54
C GLY A 146 11.51 -13.40 -6.59
N ASN A 147 10.17 -13.52 -6.57
CA ASN A 147 9.30 -12.64 -5.79
C ASN A 147 8.30 -13.40 -4.90
N SER A 148 8.68 -14.58 -4.45
CA SER A 148 7.78 -15.52 -3.76
C SER A 148 7.15 -14.94 -2.50
N VAL A 149 7.93 -14.34 -1.61
CA VAL A 149 7.44 -13.77 -0.35
C VAL A 149 6.54 -12.56 -0.57
N TYR A 150 6.90 -11.68 -1.50
CA TYR A 150 6.09 -10.51 -1.82
C TYR A 150 4.77 -10.89 -2.49
N GLY A 151 4.80 -11.80 -3.46
CA GLY A 151 3.60 -12.31 -4.13
C GLY A 151 2.64 -12.98 -3.15
N ALA A 152 3.15 -13.85 -2.27
CA ALA A 152 2.36 -14.48 -1.22
C ALA A 152 1.75 -13.45 -0.26
N ALA A 153 2.53 -12.45 0.16
CA ALA A 153 2.05 -11.38 1.03
C ALA A 153 0.91 -10.58 0.39
N LYS A 154 1.08 -10.17 -0.88
CA LYS A 154 0.04 -9.39 -1.59
C LYS A 154 -1.22 -10.22 -1.89
N ALA A 155 -1.08 -11.52 -2.18
CA ALA A 155 -2.22 -12.42 -2.29
C ALA A 155 -2.95 -12.57 -0.95
N GLY A 156 -2.21 -12.69 0.15
CA GLY A 156 -2.75 -12.73 1.51
C GLY A 156 -3.53 -11.46 1.88
N VAL A 157 -2.98 -10.29 1.56
CA VAL A 157 -3.66 -8.99 1.75
C VAL A 157 -5.00 -8.95 1.01
N GLU A 158 -5.04 -9.35 -0.27
CA GLU A 158 -6.30 -9.37 -1.02
C GLU A 158 -7.32 -10.37 -0.46
N GLN A 159 -6.85 -11.54 -0.03
CA GLN A 159 -7.74 -12.52 0.58
C GLN A 159 -8.30 -12.01 1.92
N TRP A 160 -7.46 -11.37 2.74
CA TRP A 160 -7.89 -10.74 3.98
C TRP A 160 -8.98 -9.68 3.73
N VAL A 161 -8.79 -8.81 2.74
CA VAL A 161 -9.80 -7.81 2.36
C VAL A 161 -11.13 -8.47 1.97
N ARG A 162 -11.10 -9.53 1.15
CA ARG A 162 -12.33 -10.25 0.76
C ARG A 162 -13.09 -10.81 1.97
N VAL A 163 -12.36 -11.36 2.95
CA VAL A 163 -12.97 -11.92 4.18
C VAL A 163 -13.57 -10.79 5.01
N VAL A 164 -12.81 -9.73 5.30
CA VAL A 164 -13.27 -8.61 6.12
C VAL A 164 -14.48 -7.91 5.51
N ARG A 165 -14.53 -7.75 4.18
CA ARG A 165 -15.73 -7.20 3.52
C ARG A 165 -16.97 -8.06 3.76
N ARG A 166 -16.88 -9.39 3.68
CA ARG A 166 -17.98 -10.30 4.01
C ARG A 166 -18.42 -10.18 5.46
N GLU A 167 -17.45 -10.05 6.38
CA GLU A 167 -17.75 -9.85 7.81
C GLU A 167 -18.50 -8.53 8.04
N ARG A 168 -18.09 -7.45 7.36
CA ARG A 168 -18.77 -6.14 7.44
C ARG A 168 -20.16 -6.17 6.83
N ALA A 169 -20.30 -6.76 5.65
CA ALA A 169 -21.63 -6.95 5.03
C ALA A 169 -22.58 -7.72 5.92
N ARG A 170 -22.11 -8.75 6.61
CA ARG A 170 -22.93 -9.52 7.59
C ARG A 170 -23.35 -8.69 8.80
N ARG A 171 -22.51 -7.74 9.24
CA ARG A 171 -22.80 -6.86 10.38
C ARG A 171 -23.61 -5.63 10.00
N GLY A 172 -23.65 -5.26 8.72
CA GLY A 172 -24.34 -4.09 8.20
C GLY A 172 -23.70 -2.75 8.57
N THR A 173 -22.53 -2.75 9.22
CA THR A 173 -21.86 -1.54 9.72
C THR A 173 -20.33 -1.66 9.63
N GLY A 174 -19.66 -0.51 9.67
CA GLY A 174 -18.21 -0.39 9.81
C GLY A 174 -17.54 0.18 8.55
N PRO A 175 -16.22 0.32 8.57
CA PRO A 175 -15.45 0.87 7.47
C PRO A 175 -15.64 0.12 6.16
N TRP A 176 -15.64 0.84 5.04
CA TRP A 176 -15.37 0.21 3.76
C TRP A 176 -13.89 -0.22 3.70
N VAL A 177 -13.63 -1.35 3.06
CA VAL A 177 -12.29 -1.93 2.97
C VAL A 177 -12.03 -2.34 1.53
N VAL A 178 -10.85 -1.98 1.00
CA VAL A 178 -10.49 -2.32 -0.38
C VAL A 178 -8.99 -2.57 -0.52
N ALA A 179 -8.62 -3.51 -1.38
CA ALA A 179 -7.26 -3.64 -1.88
C ALA A 179 -7.13 -2.89 -3.21
N VAL A 180 -5.96 -2.31 -3.45
CA VAL A 180 -5.69 -1.55 -4.68
C VAL A 180 -4.44 -2.08 -5.35
N ARG A 181 -4.53 -2.46 -6.62
CA ARG A 181 -3.39 -2.67 -7.51
C ARG A 181 -3.17 -1.39 -8.31
N PRO A 182 -2.15 -0.60 -7.99
CA PRO A 182 -1.99 0.76 -8.53
C PRO A 182 -1.52 0.81 -9.99
N GLY A 183 -1.24 -0.34 -10.60
CA GLY A 183 -0.61 -0.41 -11.90
C GLY A 183 0.91 -0.23 -11.83
N PHE A 184 1.50 0.22 -12.93
CA PHE A 184 2.93 0.38 -13.09
C PHE A 184 3.30 1.85 -12.79
N VAL A 185 3.71 2.12 -11.56
CA VAL A 185 3.96 3.47 -11.04
C VAL A 185 5.46 3.74 -10.95
N ASP A 186 5.94 4.79 -11.62
CA ASP A 186 7.34 5.22 -11.51
C ASP A 186 7.64 5.65 -10.06
N SER A 187 8.57 4.96 -9.47
CA SER A 187 8.97 5.19 -8.08
C SER A 187 10.42 4.74 -7.85
N PRO A 188 11.10 5.27 -6.82
CA PRO A 188 12.43 4.79 -6.45
C PRO A 188 12.46 3.27 -6.21
N SER A 189 11.40 2.71 -5.66
CA SER A 189 11.29 1.27 -5.43
C SER A 189 11.18 0.48 -6.73
N LEU A 190 10.40 0.96 -7.72
CA LEU A 190 10.30 0.30 -9.02
C LEU A 190 11.64 0.34 -9.75
N ARG A 191 12.34 1.47 -9.75
CA ARG A 191 13.66 1.61 -10.35
C ARG A 191 14.70 0.71 -9.69
N LYS A 192 14.63 0.53 -8.36
CA LYS A 192 15.46 -0.44 -7.63
C LYS A 192 15.22 -1.87 -8.12
N VAL A 193 13.96 -2.26 -8.30
CA VAL A 193 13.60 -3.61 -8.79
C VAL A 193 14.02 -3.80 -10.24
N ALA A 194 13.89 -2.77 -11.10
CA ALA A 194 14.38 -2.78 -12.49
C ALA A 194 15.89 -2.98 -12.60
N ALA A 195 16.65 -2.61 -11.57
CA ALA A 195 18.12 -2.76 -11.53
C ALA A 195 18.59 -4.11 -10.98
N LEU A 196 17.68 -5.00 -10.55
CA LEU A 196 18.06 -6.32 -10.05
C LEU A 196 18.65 -7.21 -11.15
N ASP A 197 19.50 -8.16 -10.72
CA ASP A 197 20.08 -9.16 -11.60
C ASP A 197 18.99 -10.06 -12.21
N PRO A 198 18.90 -10.17 -13.55
CA PRO A 198 17.92 -11.04 -14.20
C PRO A 198 18.06 -12.53 -13.84
N HIS A 199 19.21 -12.99 -13.38
CA HIS A 199 19.39 -14.37 -12.93
C HIS A 199 18.63 -14.66 -11.64
N THR A 200 18.45 -13.66 -10.78
CA THR A 200 17.71 -13.79 -9.51
C THR A 200 16.32 -13.18 -9.56
N TYR A 201 16.08 -12.28 -10.52
CA TYR A 201 14.79 -11.61 -10.73
C TYR A 201 14.50 -11.44 -12.23
N PRO A 202 14.06 -12.51 -12.92
CA PRO A 202 13.96 -12.59 -14.38
C PRO A 202 13.11 -11.51 -15.06
N ILE A 203 12.18 -10.89 -14.34
CA ILE A 203 11.31 -9.83 -14.88
C ILE A 203 11.99 -8.45 -14.90
N SER A 204 13.15 -8.25 -14.27
CA SER A 204 13.80 -6.94 -14.17
C SER A 204 14.08 -6.26 -15.52
N PRO A 205 14.46 -6.98 -16.61
CA PRO A 205 14.63 -6.35 -17.92
C PRO A 205 13.32 -5.80 -18.49
N ALA A 206 12.20 -6.55 -18.36
CA ALA A 206 10.90 -6.08 -18.84
C ALA A 206 10.38 -4.87 -18.06
N ILE A 207 10.67 -4.80 -16.75
CA ILE A 207 10.38 -3.62 -15.93
C ILE A 207 11.19 -2.42 -16.42
N ARG A 208 12.47 -2.59 -16.71
CA ARG A 208 13.34 -1.53 -17.22
C ARG A 208 12.84 -1.02 -18.57
N GLU A 209 12.58 -1.93 -19.50
CA GLU A 209 12.02 -1.60 -20.80
C GLU A 209 10.71 -0.81 -20.71
N GLY A 210 9.80 -1.24 -19.84
CA GLY A 210 8.53 -0.51 -19.63
C GLY A 210 8.74 0.90 -19.04
N ILE A 211 9.75 1.09 -18.17
CA ILE A 211 10.12 2.43 -17.70
C ILE A 211 10.67 3.29 -18.85
N ASP A 212 11.59 2.73 -19.65
CA ASP A 212 12.25 3.44 -20.76
C ASP A 212 11.25 3.81 -21.86
N ASN A 213 10.23 2.97 -22.09
CA ASN A 213 9.14 3.20 -23.03
C ASN A 213 8.05 4.15 -22.49
N GLY A 214 8.15 4.64 -21.26
CA GLY A 214 7.15 5.54 -20.67
C GLY A 214 5.82 4.86 -20.33
N GLU A 215 5.81 3.56 -20.07
CA GLU A 215 4.60 2.79 -19.73
C GLU A 215 4.16 3.00 -18.27
N THR A 216 4.90 3.80 -17.51
CA THR A 216 4.61 4.06 -16.09
C THR A 216 3.70 5.28 -15.91
N LEU A 217 2.85 5.21 -14.90
CA LEU A 217 2.17 6.38 -14.36
C LEU A 217 3.10 7.14 -13.41
N THR A 218 2.99 8.46 -13.39
CA THR A 218 3.58 9.23 -12.29
C THR A 218 2.88 8.91 -10.97
N PRO A 219 3.55 9.09 -9.83
CA PRO A 219 2.91 8.91 -8.51
C PRO A 219 1.61 9.70 -8.34
N ASP A 220 1.55 10.92 -8.86
CA ASP A 220 0.38 11.79 -8.74
C ASP A 220 -0.78 11.33 -9.63
N GLU A 221 -0.52 10.88 -10.85
CA GLU A 221 -1.54 10.31 -11.74
C GLU A 221 -2.16 9.06 -11.15
N ALA A 222 -1.32 8.12 -10.69
CA ALA A 222 -1.80 6.92 -10.04
C ALA A 222 -2.62 7.24 -8.76
N ALA A 223 -2.14 8.18 -7.97
CA ALA A 223 -2.82 8.60 -6.75
C ALA A 223 -4.18 9.26 -7.03
N ARG A 224 -4.29 10.14 -8.04
CA ARG A 224 -5.59 10.74 -8.43
C ARG A 224 -6.59 9.69 -8.90
N GLN A 225 -6.14 8.69 -9.67
CA GLN A 225 -7.01 7.58 -10.08
C GLN A 225 -7.52 6.79 -8.89
N ILE A 226 -6.65 6.51 -7.92
CA ILE A 226 -7.02 5.82 -6.68
C ILE A 226 -8.04 6.63 -5.89
N TRP A 227 -7.76 7.90 -5.62
CA TRP A 227 -8.67 8.77 -4.88
C TRP A 227 -10.05 8.89 -5.55
N ALA A 228 -10.10 9.01 -6.88
CA ALA A 228 -11.35 9.11 -7.63
C ALA A 228 -12.22 7.85 -7.54
N ALA A 229 -11.65 6.71 -7.19
CA ALA A 229 -12.35 5.44 -7.03
C ALA A 229 -12.68 5.11 -5.55
N LEU A 230 -12.44 6.03 -4.63
CA LEU A 230 -12.73 5.86 -3.20
C LEU A 230 -13.89 6.76 -2.75
N PRO A 231 -14.84 6.27 -1.92
CA PRO A 231 -15.00 4.87 -1.51
C PRO A 231 -15.34 3.94 -2.68
N PRO A 232 -14.97 2.63 -2.60
CA PRO A 232 -15.21 1.71 -3.71
C PRO A 232 -16.71 1.54 -3.95
N ALA A 233 -17.12 1.58 -5.21
CA ALA A 233 -18.50 1.31 -5.60
C ALA A 233 -18.80 -0.19 -5.54
N GLY A 234 -20.01 -0.54 -5.12
CA GLY A 234 -20.50 -1.92 -5.16
C GLY A 234 -19.66 -2.93 -4.35
N ASP A 235 -19.56 -4.15 -4.87
CA ASP A 235 -18.94 -5.30 -4.18
C ASP A 235 -17.47 -5.53 -4.52
N GLU A 236 -16.84 -4.61 -5.24
CA GLU A 236 -15.43 -4.76 -5.62
C GLU A 236 -14.50 -4.75 -4.40
N SER A 237 -13.79 -5.85 -4.19
CA SER A 237 -12.81 -5.99 -3.11
C SER A 237 -11.40 -5.59 -3.53
N VAL A 238 -11.14 -5.50 -4.83
CA VAL A 238 -9.84 -5.13 -5.40
C VAL A 238 -10.06 -4.19 -6.57
N LEU A 239 -9.57 -2.96 -6.45
CA LEU A 239 -9.54 -1.99 -7.54
C LEU A 239 -8.26 -2.19 -8.36
N LEU A 240 -8.40 -2.16 -9.67
CA LEU A 240 -7.31 -2.39 -10.61
C LEU A 240 -7.07 -1.12 -11.44
N PHE A 241 -5.83 -0.64 -11.44
CA PHE A 241 -5.39 0.50 -12.23
C PHE A 241 -4.19 0.12 -13.09
N GLY A 242 -4.11 0.71 -14.26
CA GLY A 242 -3.02 0.50 -15.21
C GLY A 242 -2.91 -0.94 -15.72
N ALA A 243 -1.99 -1.13 -16.65
CA ALA A 243 -1.62 -2.44 -17.20
C ALA A 243 -0.25 -2.89 -16.62
N PRO A 244 0.07 -4.18 -16.64
CA PRO A 244 1.44 -4.63 -16.44
C PRO A 244 2.31 -4.16 -17.61
N PRO A 245 3.66 -4.12 -17.44
CA PRO A 245 4.56 -3.79 -18.54
C PRO A 245 4.30 -4.63 -19.78
N SER A 246 4.42 -4.05 -20.98
CA SER A 246 4.16 -4.72 -22.25
C SER A 246 5.09 -5.93 -22.49
N GLY A 247 6.30 -5.90 -21.90
CA GLY A 247 7.26 -7.01 -21.92
C GLY A 247 6.87 -8.23 -21.09
N VAL A 248 5.67 -8.26 -20.47
CA VAL A 248 5.23 -9.36 -19.59
C VAL A 248 3.98 -10.04 -20.16
N ASP A 249 3.96 -11.37 -20.17
CA ASP A 249 2.79 -12.14 -20.57
C ASP A 249 1.72 -12.22 -19.45
N ALA A 250 0.53 -12.71 -19.80
CA ALA A 250 -0.56 -12.86 -18.83
C ALA A 250 -0.26 -13.84 -17.68
N LYS A 251 0.83 -14.60 -17.78
CA LYS A 251 1.31 -15.52 -16.74
C LYS A 251 2.43 -14.93 -15.89
N GLY A 252 2.81 -13.66 -16.13
CA GLY A 252 3.86 -12.98 -15.40
C GLY A 252 5.28 -13.29 -15.87
N ARG A 253 5.45 -13.89 -17.05
CA ARG A 253 6.76 -14.26 -17.60
C ARG A 253 7.24 -13.16 -18.56
N PRO A 254 8.55 -12.89 -18.61
CA PRO A 254 9.11 -12.05 -19.65
C PRO A 254 8.71 -12.58 -21.05
N ARG A 255 8.23 -11.72 -21.91
CA ARG A 255 8.02 -12.10 -23.31
C ARG A 255 9.39 -12.28 -23.95
N GLN A 256 9.58 -13.38 -24.66
CA GLN A 256 10.76 -13.54 -25.48
C GLN A 256 10.73 -12.47 -26.58
N ALA A 257 11.86 -11.78 -26.78
CA ALA A 257 12.00 -10.90 -27.92
C ALA A 257 11.67 -11.71 -29.18
N ALA A 258 10.76 -11.18 -30.01
CA ALA A 258 10.52 -11.75 -31.33
C ALA A 258 11.84 -11.68 -32.09
N GLY A 259 12.47 -12.86 -32.35
CA GLY A 259 13.71 -12.98 -33.10
C GLY A 259 13.52 -12.61 -34.56
#